data_b2904421b9a82f6f179b789012b97433
#
_entry.id   b2904421b9a82f6f179b789012b97433
#
_cell.length_a   1.000
_cell.length_b   1.000
_cell.length_c   1.000
_cell.angle_alpha   90.00
_cell.angle_beta   90.00
_cell.angle_gamma   90.00
#
_symmetry.space_group_name_H-M   'P 1'
#
loop_
_entity.id
_entity.type
_entity.pdbx_description
1 polymer ?
#
loop_
_entity_poly.entity_id
_entity_poly.type
_entity_poly.pdbx_seq_one_letter_code
_entity_poly.pdbx_strand_id
1 'polypeptide(L)'
;MELTQVRKIFYPVLAAVAIPVNLLVILILMRGRCGLSRCITCYLTAMASADLTVIFTDVIMNHIIPLYSTTLFSNNITLCGLIDCLTHAAKDLSVWFTVAFTFDRFVVICCQKLKIKYCTWRTAVIIIGAVTVLSCLKNIPWYFRYKAVYLVYIPLFCMVKPSYYTSSLWKAFSFFHHASTPLLPFVLILLLNALTVRNISLANRARRRLLVDCDRDRNKDPEMENRRKSIILLFSISTSFILLWMTEAVYTIHERITLNHITDRLFKTRLPFIIGYIGPMLQLLSSCSNTCIYVTTQNKFREEFKNVLTYPFVVIIEFINKGDYSDN
;
A
#
# COMPACT_ATOMS: atom_id res chain seq x y z
N MET A 1 -0.37 19.82 22.37
CA MET A 1 -0.40 18.67 23.30
C MET A 1 -1.29 17.52 22.79
N GLU A 2 -2.46 17.79 22.22
CA GLU A 2 -3.40 16.77 21.73
C GLU A 2 -2.89 15.89 20.58
N LEU A 3 -2.24 16.48 19.56
CA LEU A 3 -1.73 15.74 18.39
C LEU A 3 -0.64 14.71 18.73
N THR A 4 0.19 14.99 19.74
CA THR A 4 1.20 14.03 20.21
C THR A 4 0.56 12.82 20.90
N GLN A 5 -0.54 13.03 21.63
CA GLN A 5 -1.30 11.95 22.24
C GLN A 5 -2.00 11.09 21.18
N VAL A 6 -2.56 11.72 20.14
CA VAL A 6 -3.16 10.98 19.02
C VAL A 6 -2.13 10.05 18.38
N ARG A 7 -0.89 10.50 18.13
CA ARG A 7 0.17 9.65 17.59
C ARG A 7 0.52 8.46 18.47
N LYS A 8 0.59 8.68 19.79
CA LYS A 8 0.90 7.60 20.76
C LYS A 8 -0.12 6.49 20.78
N ILE A 9 -1.36 6.77 20.40
CA ILE A 9 -2.44 5.78 20.33
C ILE A 9 -2.53 5.21 18.90
N PHE A 10 -2.46 6.06 17.90
CA PHE A 10 -2.68 5.68 16.49
C PHE A 10 -1.68 4.64 16.00
N TYR A 11 -0.37 4.87 16.15
CA TYR A 11 0.63 3.96 15.59
C TYR A 11 0.63 2.56 16.20
N PRO A 12 0.54 2.38 17.54
CA PRO A 12 0.41 1.04 18.10
C PRO A 12 -0.87 0.31 17.68
N VAL A 13 -2.00 1.02 17.63
CA VAL A 13 -3.27 0.44 17.17
C VAL A 13 -3.17 0.05 15.69
N LEU A 14 -2.60 0.91 14.85
CA LEU A 14 -2.37 0.61 13.45
C LEU A 14 -1.50 -0.64 13.27
N ALA A 15 -0.39 -0.75 13.99
CA ALA A 15 0.48 -1.92 13.92
C ALA A 15 -0.22 -3.19 14.38
N ALA A 16 -0.96 -3.13 15.51
CA ALA A 16 -1.70 -4.25 16.07
C ALA A 16 -2.79 -4.80 15.12
N VAL A 17 -3.35 -3.94 14.27
CA VAL A 17 -4.34 -4.34 13.26
C VAL A 17 -3.67 -4.74 11.94
N ALA A 18 -2.75 -3.92 11.43
CA ALA A 18 -2.19 -4.10 10.09
C ALA A 18 -1.31 -5.34 9.96
N ILE A 19 -0.55 -5.70 11.01
CA ILE A 19 0.33 -6.87 10.95
C ILE A 19 -0.48 -8.16 10.81
N PRO A 20 -1.40 -8.53 11.72
CA PRO A 20 -2.15 -9.78 11.60
C PRO A 20 -3.01 -9.81 10.34
N VAL A 21 -3.58 -8.68 9.95
CA VAL A 21 -4.46 -8.59 8.79
C VAL A 21 -3.69 -8.85 7.48
N ASN A 22 -2.53 -8.24 7.27
CA ASN A 22 -1.72 -8.49 6.06
C ASN A 22 -1.11 -9.91 6.07
N LEU A 23 -0.70 -10.44 7.22
CA LEU A 23 -0.26 -11.84 7.33
C LEU A 23 -1.38 -12.81 6.95
N LEU A 24 -2.61 -12.58 7.43
CA LEU A 24 -3.77 -13.38 7.06
C LEU A 24 -4.06 -13.31 5.56
N VAL A 25 -3.95 -12.12 4.94
CA VAL A 25 -4.08 -11.96 3.47
C VAL A 25 -3.09 -12.85 2.74
N ILE A 26 -1.80 -12.77 3.11
CA ILE A 26 -0.76 -13.58 2.47
C ILE A 26 -1.07 -15.07 2.63
N LEU A 27 -1.40 -15.54 3.83
CA LEU A 27 -1.72 -16.94 4.11
C LEU A 27 -2.93 -17.43 3.31
N ILE A 28 -4.01 -16.64 3.24
CA ILE A 28 -5.23 -16.99 2.52
C ILE A 28 -4.96 -17.05 1.01
N LEU A 29 -4.24 -16.05 0.47
CA LEU A 29 -3.90 -16.02 -0.95
C LEU A 29 -2.96 -17.17 -1.35
N MET A 30 -1.99 -17.51 -0.52
CA MET A 30 -1.07 -18.63 -0.75
C MET A 30 -1.77 -20.01 -0.72
N ARG A 31 -2.85 -20.16 0.05
CA ARG A 31 -3.68 -21.37 0.02
C ARG A 31 -4.40 -21.60 -1.31
N GLY A 32 -4.54 -20.58 -2.14
CA GLY A 32 -5.08 -20.68 -3.50
C GLY A 32 -6.57 -21.00 -3.60
N ARG A 33 -7.33 -20.96 -2.51
CA ARG A 33 -8.76 -21.34 -2.45
C ARG A 33 -9.71 -20.20 -2.82
N CYS A 34 -9.21 -18.99 -2.99
CA CYS A 34 -10.02 -17.78 -3.25
C CYS A 34 -10.62 -17.71 -4.67
N GLY A 35 -10.30 -18.65 -5.56
CA GLY A 35 -10.78 -18.66 -6.95
C GLY A 35 -10.23 -17.49 -7.80
N LEU A 36 -9.16 -16.84 -7.34
CA LEU A 36 -8.44 -15.81 -8.08
C LEU A 36 -7.42 -16.45 -9.03
N SER A 37 -7.13 -15.79 -10.16
CA SER A 37 -6.06 -16.25 -11.04
C SER A 37 -4.70 -16.13 -10.33
N ARG A 38 -3.75 -17.02 -10.67
CA ARG A 38 -2.40 -17.01 -10.11
C ARG A 38 -1.70 -15.65 -10.30
N CYS A 39 -1.97 -14.98 -11.41
CA CYS A 39 -1.43 -13.65 -11.69
C CYS A 39 -1.93 -12.61 -10.68
N ILE A 40 -3.25 -12.57 -10.41
CA ILE A 40 -3.83 -11.69 -9.37
C ILE A 40 -3.23 -12.00 -8.01
N THR A 41 -3.19 -13.28 -7.65
CA THR A 41 -2.65 -13.74 -6.36
C THR A 41 -1.22 -13.23 -6.16
N CYS A 42 -0.35 -13.29 -7.18
CA CYS A 42 1.01 -12.76 -7.09
C CYS A 42 1.04 -11.26 -6.76
N TYR A 43 0.25 -10.43 -7.47
CA TYR A 43 0.22 -9.00 -7.20
C TYR A 43 -0.33 -8.66 -5.82
N LEU A 44 -1.45 -9.29 -5.41
CA LEU A 44 -2.05 -9.02 -4.10
C LEU A 44 -1.14 -9.48 -2.95
N THR A 45 -0.44 -10.60 -3.11
CA THR A 45 0.55 -11.07 -2.13
C THR A 45 1.75 -10.12 -2.05
N ALA A 46 2.25 -9.65 -3.19
CA ALA A 46 3.34 -8.67 -3.25
C ALA A 46 2.93 -7.34 -2.58
N MET A 47 1.71 -6.85 -2.82
CA MET A 47 1.17 -5.66 -2.16
C MET A 47 1.09 -5.85 -0.65
N ALA A 48 0.52 -6.95 -0.15
CA ALA A 48 0.44 -7.23 1.28
C ALA A 48 1.83 -7.37 1.93
N SER A 49 2.81 -7.93 1.22
CA SER A 49 4.20 -8.03 1.70
C SER A 49 4.87 -6.65 1.76
N ALA A 50 4.65 -5.78 0.77
CA ALA A 50 5.13 -4.40 0.79
C ALA A 50 4.49 -3.61 1.94
N ASP A 51 3.18 -3.75 2.14
CA ASP A 51 2.45 -3.11 3.23
C ASP A 51 2.96 -3.56 4.62
N LEU A 52 3.25 -4.85 4.81
CA LEU A 52 3.92 -5.34 6.04
C LEU A 52 5.30 -4.70 6.24
N THR A 53 6.07 -4.56 5.16
CA THR A 53 7.38 -3.92 5.22
C THR A 53 7.25 -2.44 5.61
N VAL A 54 6.26 -1.71 5.08
CA VAL A 54 5.94 -0.34 5.48
C VAL A 54 5.59 -0.27 6.97
N ILE A 55 4.71 -1.15 7.46
CA ILE A 55 4.33 -1.17 8.88
C ILE A 55 5.55 -1.44 9.76
N PHE A 56 6.42 -2.36 9.37
CA PHE A 56 7.62 -2.66 10.15
C PHE A 56 8.61 -1.49 10.15
N THR A 57 8.95 -0.95 8.97
CA THR A 57 10.00 0.07 8.85
C THR A 57 9.54 1.45 9.27
N ASP A 58 8.33 1.86 8.89
CA ASP A 58 7.82 3.19 9.20
C ASP A 58 7.09 3.24 10.54
N VAL A 59 6.07 2.37 10.75
CA VAL A 59 5.26 2.44 11.96
C VAL A 59 6.04 1.98 13.19
N ILE A 60 6.65 0.79 13.13
CA ILE A 60 7.36 0.25 14.30
C ILE A 60 8.68 0.97 14.50
N MET A 61 9.54 0.99 13.49
CA MET A 61 10.91 1.49 13.64
C MET A 61 10.97 3.02 13.75
N ASN A 62 10.23 3.77 12.92
CA ASN A 62 10.30 5.23 12.92
C ASN A 62 9.34 5.91 13.91
N HIS A 63 8.26 5.24 14.32
CA HIS A 63 7.25 5.90 15.18
C HIS A 63 7.10 5.24 16.53
N ILE A 64 6.98 3.91 16.65
CA ILE A 64 6.72 3.24 17.93
C ILE A 64 8.01 3.17 18.76
N ILE A 65 9.09 2.62 18.24
CA ILE A 65 10.33 2.43 19.01
C ILE A 65 10.86 3.75 19.59
N PRO A 66 10.94 4.88 18.84
CA PRO A 66 11.38 6.15 19.41
C PRO A 66 10.49 6.72 20.52
N LEU A 67 9.23 6.29 20.62
CA LEU A 67 8.32 6.69 21.70
C LEU A 67 8.64 6.00 23.03
N TYR A 68 9.17 4.78 22.99
CA TYR A 68 9.39 3.93 24.17
C TYR A 68 10.87 3.69 24.50
N SER A 69 11.75 3.82 23.52
CA SER A 69 13.20 3.58 23.69
C SER A 69 14.01 4.57 22.86
N THR A 70 14.56 5.58 23.55
CA THR A 70 15.41 6.59 22.91
C THR A 70 16.81 6.08 22.61
N THR A 71 17.26 4.99 23.27
CA THR A 71 18.64 4.49 23.21
C THR A 71 18.92 3.57 22.02
N LEU A 72 17.95 2.84 21.50
CA LEU A 72 18.14 1.87 20.43
C LEU A 72 18.60 2.49 19.10
N PHE A 73 18.15 3.70 18.79
CA PHE A 73 18.47 4.42 17.55
C PHE A 73 19.55 5.49 17.71
N SER A 74 19.83 5.94 18.96
CA SER A 74 20.76 7.04 19.20
C SER A 74 22.20 6.70 18.80
N ASN A 75 22.57 5.42 18.79
CA ASN A 75 23.97 5.00 18.69
C ASN A 75 24.39 4.48 17.30
N ASN A 76 23.46 4.32 16.34
CA ASN A 76 23.80 3.69 15.07
C ASN A 76 23.23 4.41 13.84
N ILE A 77 24.05 5.30 13.27
CA ILE A 77 23.71 6.06 12.06
C ILE A 77 23.44 5.16 10.84
N THR A 78 24.14 4.03 10.75
CA THR A 78 23.96 3.03 9.70
C THR A 78 22.56 2.46 9.74
N LEU A 79 22.07 2.16 10.96
CA LEU A 79 20.72 1.66 11.17
C LEU A 79 19.66 2.69 10.75
N CYS A 80 19.85 3.96 11.10
CA CYS A 80 18.91 5.03 10.70
C CYS A 80 18.87 5.19 9.18
N GLY A 81 20.02 5.22 8.51
CA GLY A 81 20.09 5.29 7.05
C GLY A 81 19.44 4.08 6.39
N LEU A 82 19.68 2.88 6.92
CA LEU A 82 19.09 1.65 6.39
C LEU A 82 17.57 1.65 6.54
N ILE A 83 17.05 2.02 7.71
CA ILE A 83 15.61 2.10 7.95
C ILE A 83 14.96 3.14 7.04
N ASP A 84 15.56 4.32 6.88
CA ASP A 84 15.04 5.37 5.98
C ASP A 84 14.99 4.88 4.52
N CYS A 85 16.07 4.27 4.04
CA CYS A 85 16.14 3.66 2.71
C CYS A 85 15.05 2.58 2.51
N LEU A 86 14.92 1.66 3.48
CA LEU A 86 13.91 0.58 3.42
C LEU A 86 12.49 1.12 3.50
N THR A 87 12.23 2.14 4.33
CA THR A 87 10.91 2.78 4.45
C THR A 87 10.49 3.39 3.11
N HIS A 88 11.38 4.15 2.47
CA HIS A 88 11.07 4.75 1.17
C HIS A 88 10.93 3.68 0.08
N ALA A 89 11.76 2.65 0.07
CA ALA A 89 11.64 1.53 -0.86
C ALA A 89 10.32 0.76 -0.67
N ALA A 90 9.91 0.46 0.56
CA ALA A 90 8.67 -0.23 0.87
C ALA A 90 7.43 0.58 0.44
N LYS A 91 7.43 1.90 0.67
CA LYS A 91 6.37 2.81 0.18
C LYS A 91 6.30 2.81 -1.34
N ASP A 92 7.44 2.88 -2.02
CA ASP A 92 7.50 2.78 -3.49
C ASP A 92 6.92 1.45 -3.98
N LEU A 93 7.27 0.34 -3.34
CA LEU A 93 6.77 -0.99 -3.70
C LEU A 93 5.25 -1.08 -3.58
N SER A 94 4.67 -0.62 -2.47
CA SER A 94 3.21 -0.62 -2.27
C SER A 94 2.51 0.17 -3.39
N VAL A 95 3.04 1.34 -3.75
CA VAL A 95 2.50 2.20 -4.80
C VAL A 95 2.64 1.57 -6.19
N TRP A 96 3.84 1.13 -6.56
CA TRP A 96 4.10 0.61 -7.90
C TRP A 96 3.47 -0.77 -8.14
N PHE A 97 3.31 -1.59 -7.09
CA PHE A 97 2.53 -2.83 -7.20
C PHE A 97 1.04 -2.53 -7.44
N THR A 98 0.50 -1.44 -6.86
CA THR A 98 -0.86 -0.98 -7.16
C THR A 98 -1.00 -0.55 -8.63
N VAL A 99 -0.02 0.15 -9.19
CA VAL A 99 0.02 0.50 -10.62
C VAL A 99 0.08 -0.76 -11.49
N ALA A 100 0.99 -1.69 -11.17
CA ALA A 100 1.16 -2.93 -11.92
C ALA A 100 -0.11 -3.81 -11.89
N PHE A 101 -0.75 -3.92 -10.72
CA PHE A 101 -2.05 -4.57 -10.57
C PHE A 101 -3.14 -3.88 -11.41
N THR A 102 -3.21 -2.54 -11.36
CA THR A 102 -4.19 -1.77 -12.13
C THR A 102 -4.00 -1.98 -13.63
N PHE A 103 -2.77 -2.00 -14.11
CA PHE A 103 -2.45 -2.28 -15.50
C PHE A 103 -2.82 -3.71 -15.91
N ASP A 104 -2.50 -4.71 -15.08
CA ASP A 104 -2.89 -6.09 -15.32
C ASP A 104 -4.42 -6.23 -15.45
N ARG A 105 -5.18 -5.56 -14.56
CA ARG A 105 -6.64 -5.56 -14.63
C ARG A 105 -7.16 -4.88 -15.90
N PHE A 106 -6.58 -3.76 -16.29
CA PHE A 106 -6.90 -3.09 -17.55
C PHE A 106 -6.71 -4.04 -18.76
N VAL A 107 -5.59 -4.75 -18.83
CA VAL A 107 -5.32 -5.72 -19.91
C VAL A 107 -6.36 -6.85 -19.90
N VAL A 108 -6.68 -7.40 -18.73
CA VAL A 108 -7.68 -8.49 -18.61
C VAL A 108 -9.07 -8.05 -19.05
N ILE A 109 -9.47 -6.83 -18.71
CA ILE A 109 -10.81 -6.32 -18.98
C ILE A 109 -10.97 -5.82 -20.41
N CYS A 110 -9.94 -5.13 -20.93
CA CYS A 110 -10.03 -4.37 -22.16
C CYS A 110 -9.31 -5.00 -23.36
N CYS A 111 -8.28 -5.83 -23.12
CA CYS A 111 -7.34 -6.29 -24.15
C CYS A 111 -7.28 -7.82 -24.23
N GLN A 112 -8.35 -8.49 -24.70
CA GLN A 112 -8.44 -9.96 -24.71
C GLN A 112 -7.28 -10.65 -25.44
N LYS A 113 -6.79 -10.09 -26.55
CA LYS A 113 -5.64 -10.63 -27.28
C LYS A 113 -4.34 -10.61 -26.47
N LEU A 114 -4.12 -9.57 -25.68
CA LEU A 114 -2.96 -9.42 -24.80
C LEU A 114 -3.10 -10.24 -23.51
N LYS A 115 -4.31 -10.46 -23.02
CA LYS A 115 -4.59 -11.24 -21.81
C LYS A 115 -3.89 -12.59 -21.82
N ILE A 116 -3.98 -13.34 -22.91
CA ILE A 116 -3.43 -14.70 -23.04
C ILE A 116 -1.89 -14.68 -22.91
N LYS A 117 -1.24 -13.68 -23.49
CA LYS A 117 0.23 -13.55 -23.51
C LYS A 117 0.78 -12.89 -22.25
N TYR A 118 0.11 -11.86 -21.73
CA TYR A 118 0.61 -10.98 -20.67
C TYR A 118 0.19 -11.42 -19.26
N CYS A 119 -1.08 -11.84 -19.06
CA CYS A 119 -1.60 -12.13 -17.72
C CYS A 119 -1.24 -13.56 -17.27
N THR A 120 0.04 -13.87 -17.29
CA THR A 120 0.59 -15.13 -16.78
C THR A 120 1.30 -14.93 -15.45
N TRP A 121 1.38 -15.98 -14.62
CA TRP A 121 2.11 -15.92 -13.36
C TRP A 121 3.59 -15.58 -13.55
N ARG A 122 4.21 -16.07 -14.64
CA ARG A 122 5.63 -15.77 -14.95
C ARG A 122 5.84 -14.28 -15.22
N THR A 123 4.98 -13.68 -16.02
CA THR A 123 5.03 -12.24 -16.31
C THR A 123 4.83 -11.42 -15.03
N ALA A 124 3.86 -11.81 -14.17
CA ALA A 124 3.65 -11.13 -12.89
C ALA A 124 4.89 -11.17 -11.99
N VAL A 125 5.53 -12.34 -11.86
CA VAL A 125 6.76 -12.49 -11.05
C VAL A 125 7.91 -11.65 -11.62
N ILE A 126 8.09 -11.61 -12.94
CA ILE A 126 9.13 -10.78 -13.59
C ILE A 126 8.87 -9.29 -13.31
N ILE A 127 7.63 -8.83 -13.44
CA ILE A 127 7.26 -7.42 -13.17
C ILE A 127 7.48 -7.08 -11.69
N ILE A 128 7.02 -7.93 -10.78
CA ILE A 128 7.22 -7.74 -9.33
C ILE A 128 8.71 -7.67 -9.02
N GLY A 129 9.52 -8.58 -9.56
CA GLY A 129 10.97 -8.59 -9.38
C GLY A 129 11.64 -7.32 -9.92
N ALA A 130 11.29 -6.89 -11.14
CA ALA A 130 11.82 -5.68 -11.75
C ALA A 130 11.45 -4.43 -10.93
N VAL A 131 10.19 -4.29 -10.53
CA VAL A 131 9.72 -3.19 -9.68
C VAL A 131 10.48 -3.19 -8.35
N THR A 132 10.70 -4.36 -7.74
CA THR A 132 11.43 -4.47 -6.47
C THR A 132 12.87 -3.98 -6.63
N VAL A 133 13.60 -4.46 -7.63
CA VAL A 133 14.98 -4.04 -7.86
C VAL A 133 15.06 -2.53 -8.14
N LEU A 134 14.21 -2.01 -9.02
CA LEU A 134 14.20 -0.59 -9.37
C LEU A 134 13.85 0.30 -8.17
N SER A 135 12.88 -0.09 -7.35
CA SER A 135 12.51 0.64 -6.13
C SER A 135 13.65 0.63 -5.11
N CYS A 136 14.31 -0.49 -4.90
CA CYS A 136 15.48 -0.55 -4.01
C CYS A 136 16.61 0.35 -4.50
N LEU A 137 16.99 0.26 -5.78
CA LEU A 137 18.04 1.08 -6.36
C LEU A 137 17.74 2.58 -6.30
N LYS A 138 16.50 2.98 -6.62
CA LYS A 138 16.07 4.38 -6.56
C LYS A 138 16.21 4.97 -5.16
N ASN A 139 16.02 4.18 -4.12
CA ASN A 139 15.97 4.67 -2.75
C ASN A 139 17.31 4.59 -2.00
N ILE A 140 18.39 4.06 -2.61
CA ILE A 140 19.74 4.05 -2.03
C ILE A 140 20.21 5.44 -1.51
N PRO A 141 19.95 6.58 -2.20
CA PRO A 141 20.40 7.87 -1.71
C PRO A 141 19.87 8.24 -0.32
N TRP A 142 18.68 7.77 0.08
CA TRP A 142 18.13 8.02 1.41
C TRP A 142 19.01 7.50 2.54
N TYR A 143 19.79 6.45 2.31
CA TYR A 143 20.79 5.94 3.26
C TYR A 143 21.79 7.00 3.70
N PHE A 144 22.16 7.95 2.83
CA PHE A 144 23.16 8.98 3.08
C PHE A 144 22.59 10.28 3.67
N ARG A 145 21.30 10.32 4.01
CA ARG A 145 20.59 11.52 4.48
C ARG A 145 21.02 11.96 5.88
N TYR A 146 21.42 11.02 6.74
CA TYR A 146 21.70 11.29 8.14
C TYR A 146 23.17 11.52 8.45
N LYS A 147 23.41 12.23 9.58
CA LYS A 147 24.72 12.36 10.22
C LYS A 147 24.60 12.07 11.71
N ALA A 148 25.69 11.55 12.31
CA ALA A 148 25.78 11.46 13.76
C ALA A 148 26.01 12.86 14.34
N VAL A 149 25.31 13.18 15.42
CA VAL A 149 25.56 14.36 16.23
C VAL A 149 25.92 13.87 17.63
N TYR A 150 27.07 14.30 18.13
CA TYR A 150 27.54 13.98 19.46
C TYR A 150 27.33 15.21 20.36
N LEU A 151 26.63 15.04 21.49
CA LEU A 151 26.57 16.03 22.55
C LEU A 151 27.36 15.48 23.76
N VAL A 152 28.51 16.09 24.08
CA VAL A 152 29.33 15.71 25.24
C VAL A 152 29.62 14.19 25.27
N TYR A 153 30.14 13.62 24.15
CA TYR A 153 30.46 12.20 23.97
C TYR A 153 29.29 11.20 23.96
N ILE A 154 28.03 11.68 24.08
CA ILE A 154 26.85 10.84 23.93
C ILE A 154 26.32 11.02 22.51
N PRO A 155 26.18 9.95 21.70
CA PRO A 155 25.56 10.06 20.40
C PRO A 155 24.09 10.43 20.58
N LEU A 156 23.72 11.62 20.10
CA LEU A 156 22.36 12.10 20.09
C LEU A 156 21.77 11.86 18.71
N PHE A 157 20.71 11.08 18.64
CA PHE A 157 19.81 10.89 17.52
C PHE A 157 20.37 11.05 16.09
N CYS A 158 19.81 10.32 15.17
CA CYS A 158 20.05 10.49 13.74
C CYS A 158 19.52 11.83 13.27
N MET A 159 20.39 12.80 13.04
CA MET A 159 19.99 14.10 12.50
C MET A 159 20.16 14.16 10.99
N VAL A 160 19.20 14.77 10.31
CA VAL A 160 19.28 15.04 8.89
C VAL A 160 20.44 16.01 8.61
N LYS A 161 21.29 15.68 7.63
CA LYS A 161 22.40 16.55 7.22
C LYS A 161 21.88 17.92 6.75
N PRO A 162 22.51 19.05 7.14
CA PRO A 162 22.14 20.36 6.59
C PRO A 162 22.21 20.42 5.06
N SER A 163 23.13 19.68 4.44
CA SER A 163 23.25 19.57 2.99
C SER A 163 22.00 19.02 2.31
N TYR A 164 21.15 18.26 3.02
CA TYR A 164 19.85 17.83 2.50
C TYR A 164 18.92 19.00 2.13
N TYR A 165 18.99 20.08 2.88
CA TYR A 165 18.17 21.27 2.65
C TYR A 165 18.81 22.28 1.68
N THR A 166 20.15 22.33 1.60
CA THR A 166 20.89 23.35 0.87
C THR A 166 21.38 22.90 -0.50
N SER A 167 21.74 21.62 -0.64
CA SER A 167 22.32 21.08 -1.88
C SER A 167 21.31 20.96 -3.00
N SER A 168 21.68 21.47 -4.20
CA SER A 168 20.86 21.34 -5.41
C SER A 168 20.63 19.87 -5.81
N LEU A 169 21.60 19.00 -5.58
CA LEU A 169 21.48 17.56 -5.86
C LEU A 169 20.40 16.91 -5.01
N TRP A 170 20.36 17.22 -3.71
CA TRP A 170 19.32 16.72 -2.82
C TRP A 170 17.94 17.26 -3.15
N LYS A 171 17.86 18.54 -3.56
CA LYS A 171 16.60 19.14 -4.02
C LYS A 171 16.09 18.43 -5.29
N ALA A 172 16.97 18.22 -6.27
CA ALA A 172 16.62 17.52 -7.51
C ALA A 172 16.19 16.06 -7.25
N PHE A 173 16.94 15.33 -6.42
CA PHE A 173 16.60 13.96 -6.03
C PHE A 173 15.25 13.89 -5.30
N SER A 174 15.01 14.79 -4.35
CA SER A 174 13.74 14.85 -3.63
C SER A 174 12.57 15.17 -4.56
N PHE A 175 12.74 16.10 -5.50
CA PHE A 175 11.74 16.41 -6.52
C PHE A 175 11.46 15.18 -7.40
N PHE A 176 12.50 14.51 -7.90
CA PHE A 176 12.36 13.27 -8.69
C PHE A 176 11.64 12.19 -7.89
N HIS A 177 11.99 12.00 -6.62
CA HIS A 177 11.32 11.01 -5.75
C HIS A 177 9.83 11.30 -5.61
N HIS A 178 9.43 12.54 -5.29
CA HIS A 178 8.00 12.90 -5.15
C HIS A 178 7.24 12.92 -6.48
N ALA A 179 7.90 13.26 -7.59
CA ALA A 179 7.30 13.14 -8.92
C ALA A 179 7.07 11.68 -9.31
N SER A 180 8.01 10.78 -8.99
CA SER A 180 7.90 9.35 -9.29
C SER A 180 7.02 8.58 -8.31
N THR A 181 6.80 9.10 -7.11
CA THR A 181 5.97 8.49 -6.06
C THR A 181 5.44 9.60 -5.13
N PRO A 182 4.17 9.95 -5.09
CA PRO A 182 3.02 9.27 -5.71
C PRO A 182 2.47 9.89 -7.01
N LEU A 183 3.01 11.03 -7.53
CA LEU A 183 2.35 11.81 -8.59
C LEU A 183 2.18 11.02 -9.91
N LEU A 184 3.26 10.45 -10.44
CA LEU A 184 3.20 9.64 -11.66
C LEU A 184 2.26 8.45 -11.52
N PRO A 185 2.29 7.65 -10.43
CA PRO A 185 1.31 6.63 -10.14
C PRO A 185 -0.14 7.13 -10.16
N PHE A 186 -0.45 8.29 -9.57
CA PHE A 186 -1.81 8.85 -9.63
C PHE A 186 -2.28 9.07 -11.07
N VAL A 187 -1.44 9.69 -11.89
CA VAL A 187 -1.78 9.94 -13.30
C VAL A 187 -2.00 8.62 -14.05
N LEU A 188 -1.11 7.63 -13.86
CA LEU A 188 -1.21 6.32 -14.50
C LEU A 188 -2.48 5.57 -14.07
N ILE A 189 -2.79 5.53 -12.78
CA ILE A 189 -3.97 4.86 -12.24
C ILE A 189 -5.25 5.53 -12.75
N LEU A 190 -5.32 6.87 -12.74
CA LEU A 190 -6.47 7.61 -13.25
C LEU A 190 -6.67 7.38 -14.74
N LEU A 191 -5.58 7.40 -15.52
CA LEU A 191 -5.62 7.13 -16.96
C LEU A 191 -6.10 5.71 -17.26
N LEU A 192 -5.54 4.70 -16.60
CA LEU A 192 -5.93 3.31 -16.77
C LEU A 192 -7.40 3.07 -16.38
N ASN A 193 -7.86 3.67 -15.29
CA ASN A 193 -9.24 3.59 -14.86
C ASN A 193 -10.18 4.28 -15.86
N ALA A 194 -9.84 5.46 -16.37
CA ALA A 194 -10.61 6.17 -17.38
C ALA A 194 -10.72 5.37 -18.69
N LEU A 195 -9.60 4.79 -19.15
CA LEU A 195 -9.59 3.92 -20.32
C LEU A 195 -10.43 2.65 -20.10
N THR A 196 -10.40 2.08 -18.88
CA THR A 196 -11.22 0.92 -18.53
C THR A 196 -12.71 1.27 -18.61
N VAL A 197 -13.13 2.39 -18.00
CA VAL A 197 -14.54 2.87 -18.06
C VAL A 197 -14.98 3.10 -19.51
N ARG A 198 -14.15 3.78 -20.30
CA ARG A 198 -14.44 4.04 -21.72
C ARG A 198 -14.67 2.73 -22.49
N ASN A 199 -13.76 1.76 -22.36
CA ASN A 199 -13.88 0.48 -23.05
C ASN A 199 -15.10 -0.33 -22.61
N ILE A 200 -15.42 -0.35 -21.31
CA ILE A 200 -16.63 -0.98 -20.78
C ILE A 200 -17.90 -0.31 -21.36
N SER A 201 -17.93 1.01 -21.39
CA SER A 201 -19.07 1.77 -21.91
C SER A 201 -19.28 1.52 -23.40
N LEU A 202 -18.21 1.45 -24.20
CA LEU A 202 -18.29 1.11 -25.62
C LEU A 202 -18.80 -0.32 -25.84
N ALA A 203 -18.27 -1.29 -25.09
CA ALA A 203 -18.72 -2.68 -25.16
C ALA A 203 -20.21 -2.84 -24.78
N ASN A 204 -20.66 -2.13 -23.75
CA ASN A 204 -22.05 -2.15 -23.32
C ASN A 204 -22.97 -1.49 -24.36
N ARG A 205 -22.54 -0.40 -25.01
CA ARG A 205 -23.31 0.22 -26.11
C ARG A 205 -23.44 -0.71 -27.31
N ALA A 206 -22.34 -1.36 -27.71
CA ALA A 206 -22.37 -2.34 -28.80
C ALA A 206 -23.31 -3.51 -28.49
N ARG A 207 -23.23 -4.07 -27.27
CA ARG A 207 -24.11 -5.15 -26.83
C ARG A 207 -25.61 -4.74 -26.82
N ARG A 208 -25.95 -3.54 -26.33
CA ARG A 208 -27.32 -3.05 -26.34
C ARG A 208 -27.88 -2.96 -27.77
N ARG A 209 -27.09 -2.57 -28.75
CA ARG A 209 -27.52 -2.53 -30.16
C ARG A 209 -27.83 -3.93 -30.71
N LEU A 210 -27.07 -4.94 -30.30
CA LEU A 210 -27.26 -6.34 -30.72
C LEU A 210 -28.43 -7.02 -30.00
N LEU A 211 -28.73 -6.64 -28.74
CA LEU A 211 -29.81 -7.22 -27.94
C LEU A 211 -31.21 -6.67 -28.28
N VAL A 212 -31.31 -5.58 -29.03
CA VAL A 212 -32.60 -5.10 -29.57
C VAL A 212 -33.20 -6.10 -30.55
N ASP A 213 -32.37 -6.98 -31.17
CA ASP A 213 -32.84 -7.99 -32.13
C ASP A 213 -33.04 -9.40 -31.54
N CYS A 214 -32.69 -9.65 -30.27
CA CYS A 214 -32.83 -10.98 -29.67
C CYS A 214 -33.36 -10.91 -28.23
N ASP A 215 -34.65 -11.15 -28.10
CA ASP A 215 -35.34 -11.37 -26.82
C ASP A 215 -35.16 -12.84 -26.40
N ARG A 216 -33.98 -13.19 -25.83
CA ARG A 216 -33.79 -14.53 -25.21
C ARG A 216 -32.70 -14.58 -24.18
N ASP A 217 -33.09 -15.13 -23.03
CA ASP A 217 -32.29 -15.70 -21.93
C ASP A 217 -31.30 -14.78 -21.19
N ARG A 218 -31.82 -14.13 -20.14
CA ARG A 218 -31.05 -13.61 -19.00
C ARG A 218 -30.51 -14.75 -18.11
N ASN A 219 -29.84 -15.74 -18.65
CA ASN A 219 -29.03 -16.62 -17.82
C ASN A 219 -27.80 -15.81 -17.39
N LYS A 220 -27.61 -15.71 -16.05
CA LYS A 220 -26.46 -15.04 -15.43
C LYS A 220 -25.17 -15.72 -15.91
N ASP A 221 -24.54 -15.13 -16.92
CA ASP A 221 -23.29 -15.60 -17.49
C ASP A 221 -22.19 -15.49 -16.40
N PRO A 222 -21.61 -16.60 -15.92
CA PRO A 222 -20.58 -16.62 -14.88
C PRO A 222 -19.36 -15.75 -15.23
N GLU A 223 -19.07 -15.62 -16.51
CA GLU A 223 -17.96 -14.78 -16.99
C GLU A 223 -18.24 -13.29 -16.75
N MET A 224 -19.48 -12.86 -16.94
CA MET A 224 -19.92 -11.49 -16.69
C MET A 224 -19.85 -11.14 -15.19
N GLU A 225 -20.19 -12.08 -14.32
CA GLU A 225 -20.11 -11.87 -12.87
C GLU A 225 -18.64 -11.75 -12.41
N ASN A 226 -17.77 -12.61 -12.90
CA ASN A 226 -16.34 -12.55 -12.61
C ASN A 226 -15.69 -11.26 -13.14
N ARG A 227 -16.10 -10.79 -14.32
CA ARG A 227 -15.66 -9.52 -14.89
C ARG A 227 -16.10 -8.35 -14.01
N ARG A 228 -17.37 -8.35 -13.54
CA ARG A 228 -17.90 -7.32 -12.63
C ARG A 228 -17.13 -7.28 -11.32
N LYS A 229 -16.84 -8.42 -10.70
CA LYS A 229 -16.05 -8.52 -9.48
C LYS A 229 -14.63 -7.95 -9.66
N SER A 230 -14.00 -8.26 -10.79
CA SER A 230 -12.67 -7.71 -11.14
C SER A 230 -12.69 -6.18 -11.31
N ILE A 231 -13.74 -5.64 -11.91
CA ILE A 231 -13.94 -4.21 -12.08
C ILE A 231 -14.11 -3.51 -10.71
N ILE A 232 -14.98 -4.06 -9.86
CA ILE A 232 -15.21 -3.52 -8.51
C ILE A 232 -13.91 -3.53 -7.70
N LEU A 233 -13.17 -4.63 -7.73
CA LEU A 233 -11.88 -4.74 -7.04
C LEU A 233 -10.88 -3.68 -7.54
N LEU A 234 -10.75 -3.52 -8.86
CA LEU A 234 -9.88 -2.53 -9.47
C LEU A 234 -10.21 -1.10 -8.97
N PHE A 235 -11.47 -0.69 -9.11
CA PHE A 235 -11.87 0.66 -8.73
C PHE A 235 -11.78 0.90 -7.21
N SER A 236 -12.12 -0.09 -6.39
CA SER A 236 -12.01 0.03 -4.94
C SER A 236 -10.57 0.24 -4.50
N ILE A 237 -9.62 -0.54 -5.00
CA ILE A 237 -8.19 -0.38 -4.69
C ILE A 237 -7.66 0.97 -5.17
N SER A 238 -7.95 1.33 -6.43
CA SER A 238 -7.49 2.59 -7.02
C SER A 238 -8.02 3.81 -6.29
N THR A 239 -9.30 3.83 -5.96
CA THR A 239 -9.93 4.96 -5.27
C THR A 239 -9.43 5.09 -3.84
N SER A 240 -9.34 3.97 -3.10
CA SER A 240 -8.78 3.95 -1.75
C SER A 240 -7.35 4.48 -1.73
N PHE A 241 -6.51 4.01 -2.65
CA PHE A 241 -5.13 4.48 -2.79
C PHE A 241 -5.07 6.00 -3.03
N ILE A 242 -5.79 6.52 -4.03
CA ILE A 242 -5.77 7.96 -4.34
C ILE A 242 -6.24 8.78 -3.14
N LEU A 243 -7.35 8.43 -2.50
CA LEU A 243 -7.91 9.18 -1.38
C LEU A 243 -6.96 9.21 -0.18
N LEU A 244 -6.34 8.09 0.17
CA LEU A 244 -5.49 7.98 1.34
C LEU A 244 -4.11 8.61 1.14
N TRP A 245 -3.59 8.63 -0.09
CA TRP A 245 -2.29 9.23 -0.40
C TRP A 245 -2.36 10.69 -0.82
N MET A 246 -3.51 11.19 -1.27
CA MET A 246 -3.68 12.55 -1.79
C MET A 246 -3.25 13.61 -0.76
N THR A 247 -3.65 13.45 0.49
CA THR A 247 -3.38 14.44 1.56
C THR A 247 -1.88 14.60 1.78
N GLU A 248 -1.15 13.48 1.86
CA GLU A 248 0.31 13.49 2.03
C GLU A 248 1.01 14.04 0.79
N ALA A 249 0.56 13.67 -0.41
CA ALA A 249 1.12 14.18 -1.66
C ALA A 249 0.98 15.71 -1.78
N VAL A 250 -0.20 16.25 -1.50
CA VAL A 250 -0.45 17.70 -1.53
C VAL A 250 0.39 18.42 -0.48
N TYR A 251 0.44 17.89 0.75
CA TYR A 251 1.25 18.47 1.81
C TYR A 251 2.73 18.54 1.44
N THR A 252 3.29 17.46 0.94
CA THR A 252 4.70 17.36 0.59
C THR A 252 5.07 18.34 -0.55
N ILE A 253 4.20 18.46 -1.56
CA ILE A 253 4.39 19.44 -2.65
C ILE A 253 4.35 20.87 -2.09
N HIS A 254 3.35 21.19 -1.27
CA HIS A 254 3.23 22.49 -0.64
C HIS A 254 4.47 22.84 0.20
N GLU A 255 4.92 21.90 1.03
CA GLU A 255 6.10 22.10 1.87
C GLU A 255 7.37 22.37 1.02
N ARG A 256 7.54 21.66 -0.11
CA ARG A 256 8.68 21.86 -1.02
C ARG A 256 8.66 23.19 -1.76
N ILE A 257 7.49 23.67 -2.12
CA ILE A 257 7.33 25.00 -2.75
C ILE A 257 7.61 26.11 -1.72
N THR A 258 7.07 25.98 -0.51
CA THR A 258 7.17 27.01 0.53
C THR A 258 8.56 27.06 1.19
N LEU A 259 9.29 25.94 1.27
CA LEU A 259 10.68 25.93 1.77
C LEU A 259 11.66 26.80 0.95
N ASN A 260 11.32 27.14 -0.29
CA ASN A 260 12.11 28.08 -1.09
C ASN A 260 11.92 29.55 -0.68
N HIS A 261 10.90 29.89 0.12
CA HIS A 261 10.64 31.19 0.69
C HIS A 261 10.95 31.18 2.19
N ILE A 262 12.17 31.57 2.56
CA ILE A 262 12.70 31.57 3.95
C ILE A 262 11.86 32.45 4.89
N THR A 263 11.11 33.40 4.37
CA THR A 263 10.29 34.39 5.11
C THR A 263 9.01 33.81 5.72
N ASP A 264 8.48 32.71 5.21
CA ASP A 264 7.18 32.17 5.66
C ASP A 264 7.23 31.22 6.88
N ARG A 265 8.43 30.94 7.39
CA ARG A 265 8.55 30.07 8.60
C ARG A 265 7.97 30.68 9.86
N LEU A 266 7.81 31.99 9.94
CA LEU A 266 7.26 32.71 11.09
C LEU A 266 5.72 32.69 11.14
N PHE A 267 5.05 32.44 10.03
CA PHE A 267 3.59 32.34 9.93
C PHE A 267 3.13 30.93 9.53
N LYS A 268 3.56 29.87 10.25
CA LYS A 268 2.93 28.55 10.10
C LYS A 268 1.46 28.65 10.57
N THR A 269 0.57 28.82 9.63
CA THR A 269 -0.86 28.67 9.90
C THR A 269 -1.14 27.30 10.47
N ARG A 270 -2.14 27.17 11.35
CA ARG A 270 -2.49 25.87 12.00
C ARG A 270 -2.80 24.78 10.98
N LEU A 271 -3.31 25.14 9.81
CA LEU A 271 -3.77 24.19 8.78
C LEU A 271 -2.65 23.34 8.18
N PRO A 272 -1.52 23.88 7.64
CA PRO A 272 -0.42 23.04 7.15
C PRO A 272 0.18 22.14 8.23
N PHE A 273 0.24 22.62 9.48
CA PHE A 273 0.70 21.80 10.60
C PHE A 273 -0.19 20.58 10.81
N ILE A 274 -1.52 20.75 10.85
CA ILE A 274 -2.49 19.65 11.00
C ILE A 274 -2.41 18.68 9.83
N ILE A 275 -2.35 19.18 8.59
CA ILE A 275 -2.25 18.35 7.38
C ILE A 275 -0.96 17.52 7.39
N GLY A 276 0.18 18.10 7.80
CA GLY A 276 1.45 17.40 7.94
C GLY A 276 1.46 16.28 8.99
N TYR A 277 0.50 16.29 9.93
CA TYR A 277 0.30 15.18 10.86
C TYR A 277 -0.68 14.13 10.35
N ILE A 278 -1.77 14.56 9.73
CA ILE A 278 -2.84 13.66 9.27
C ILE A 278 -2.45 12.96 7.97
N GLY A 279 -1.72 13.64 7.08
CA GLY A 279 -1.31 13.09 5.79
C GLY A 279 -0.57 11.75 5.91
N PRO A 280 0.53 11.67 6.67
CA PRO A 280 1.24 10.40 6.90
C PRO A 280 0.36 9.33 7.57
N MET A 281 -0.55 9.71 8.48
CA MET A 281 -1.47 8.77 9.11
C MET A 281 -2.43 8.15 8.10
N LEU A 282 -3.02 8.96 7.22
CA LEU A 282 -3.89 8.49 6.15
C LEU A 282 -3.13 7.61 5.16
N GLN A 283 -1.91 8.01 4.77
CA GLN A 283 -1.04 7.22 3.93
C GLN A 283 -0.80 5.82 4.51
N LEU A 284 -0.49 5.73 5.81
CA LEU A 284 -0.24 4.46 6.48
C LEU A 284 -1.51 3.60 6.64
N LEU A 285 -2.69 4.21 6.74
CA LEU A 285 -3.96 3.47 6.70
C LEU A 285 -4.17 2.73 5.38
N SER A 286 -3.55 3.16 4.28
CA SER A 286 -3.62 2.45 3.01
C SER A 286 -3.08 1.02 3.12
N SER A 287 -2.09 0.79 3.98
CA SER A 287 -1.51 -0.54 4.21
C SER A 287 -2.45 -1.55 4.89
N CYS A 288 -3.59 -1.10 5.44
CA CYS A 288 -4.64 -2.00 5.98
C CYS A 288 -5.88 -2.03 5.09
N SER A 289 -6.13 -0.99 4.31
CA SER A 289 -7.37 -0.83 3.54
C SER A 289 -7.57 -1.92 2.49
N ASN A 290 -6.49 -2.45 1.93
CA ASN A 290 -6.51 -3.50 0.91
C ASN A 290 -7.27 -4.75 1.39
N THR A 291 -7.07 -5.17 2.63
CA THR A 291 -7.79 -6.33 3.19
C THR A 291 -9.29 -6.08 3.31
N CYS A 292 -9.69 -4.90 3.76
CA CYS A 292 -11.11 -4.53 3.83
C CYS A 292 -11.76 -4.60 2.43
N ILE A 293 -11.02 -4.16 1.41
CA ILE A 293 -11.47 -4.22 0.02
C ILE A 293 -11.63 -5.69 -0.44
N TYR A 294 -10.68 -6.57 -0.13
CA TYR A 294 -10.77 -7.99 -0.52
C TYR A 294 -11.96 -8.68 0.17
N VAL A 295 -12.15 -8.47 1.46
CA VAL A 295 -13.28 -9.04 2.23
C VAL A 295 -14.63 -8.55 1.70
N THR A 296 -14.74 -7.29 1.29
CA THR A 296 -16.00 -6.71 0.81
C THR A 296 -16.30 -7.10 -0.64
N THR A 297 -15.29 -7.17 -1.50
CA THR A 297 -15.46 -7.35 -2.95
C THR A 297 -15.38 -8.80 -3.42
N GLN A 298 -14.70 -9.69 -2.66
CA GLN A 298 -14.42 -11.07 -3.06
C GLN A 298 -15.07 -12.09 -2.11
N ASN A 299 -16.20 -12.68 -2.52
CA ASN A 299 -16.98 -13.61 -1.67
C ASN A 299 -16.14 -14.79 -1.17
N LYS A 300 -15.38 -15.45 -2.07
CA LYS A 300 -14.54 -16.60 -1.69
C LYS A 300 -13.40 -16.21 -0.74
N PHE A 301 -12.82 -15.03 -0.92
CA PHE A 301 -11.83 -14.52 0.02
C PHE A 301 -12.45 -14.28 1.40
N ARG A 302 -13.66 -13.71 1.45
CA ARG A 302 -14.41 -13.49 2.71
C ARG A 302 -14.73 -14.80 3.43
N GLU A 303 -15.11 -15.85 2.71
CA GLU A 303 -15.34 -17.18 3.27
C GLU A 303 -14.08 -17.76 3.87
N GLU A 304 -12.96 -17.76 3.13
CA GLU A 304 -11.67 -18.24 3.64
C GLU A 304 -11.18 -17.39 4.82
N PHE A 305 -11.40 -16.08 4.79
CA PHE A 305 -11.05 -15.18 5.90
C PHE A 305 -11.82 -15.54 7.18
N LYS A 306 -13.13 -15.81 7.08
CA LYS A 306 -13.94 -16.28 8.20
C LYS A 306 -13.45 -17.65 8.70
N ASN A 307 -13.20 -18.58 7.79
CA ASN A 307 -12.71 -19.93 8.15
C ASN A 307 -11.40 -19.88 8.94
N VAL A 308 -10.44 -19.02 8.51
CA VAL A 308 -9.15 -18.87 9.20
C VAL A 308 -9.33 -18.23 10.58
N LEU A 309 -10.23 -17.25 10.71
CA LEU A 309 -10.51 -16.61 12.01
C LEU A 309 -11.25 -17.53 12.98
N THR A 310 -12.12 -18.40 12.49
CA THR A 310 -12.89 -19.33 13.34
C THR A 310 -12.11 -20.61 13.67
N TYR A 311 -11.11 -20.96 12.87
CA TYR A 311 -10.34 -22.19 13.05
C TYR A 311 -9.75 -22.38 14.48
N PRO A 312 -9.12 -21.39 15.12
CA PRO A 312 -8.61 -21.56 16.49
C PRO A 312 -9.71 -21.90 17.50
N PHE A 313 -10.90 -21.29 17.34
CA PHE A 313 -12.04 -21.55 18.23
C PHE A 313 -12.60 -22.96 18.02
N VAL A 314 -12.67 -23.44 16.79
CA VAL A 314 -13.12 -24.79 16.47
C VAL A 314 -12.16 -25.82 17.10
N VAL A 315 -10.85 -25.64 16.96
CA VAL A 315 -9.84 -26.52 17.55
C VAL A 315 -9.92 -26.54 19.08
N ILE A 316 -10.12 -25.38 19.71
CA ILE A 316 -10.27 -25.29 21.17
C ILE A 316 -11.53 -26.02 21.63
N ILE A 317 -12.66 -25.84 20.93
CA ILE A 317 -13.93 -26.55 21.26
C ILE A 317 -13.77 -28.06 21.08
N GLU A 318 -13.14 -28.52 20.00
CA GLU A 318 -12.86 -29.95 19.79
C GLU A 318 -11.95 -30.53 20.89
N PHE A 319 -10.97 -29.75 21.35
CA PHE A 319 -10.07 -30.17 22.43
C PHE A 319 -10.81 -30.28 23.77
N ILE A 320 -11.68 -29.33 24.10
CA ILE A 320 -12.51 -29.34 25.31
C ILE A 320 -13.46 -30.55 25.27
N ASN A 321 -14.17 -30.77 24.15
CA ASN A 321 -15.10 -31.88 23.99
C ASN A 321 -14.41 -33.24 24.04
N LYS A 322 -13.14 -33.37 23.62
CA LYS A 322 -12.36 -34.61 23.77
C LYS A 322 -11.90 -34.85 25.20
N GLY A 323 -11.64 -33.77 25.98
CA GLY A 323 -11.31 -33.87 27.41
C GLY A 323 -12.48 -34.44 28.23
N ASP A 324 -13.71 -33.97 27.95
CA ASP A 324 -14.92 -34.45 28.66
C ASP A 324 -15.27 -35.94 28.38
N TYR A 325 -14.75 -36.50 27.25
CA TYR A 325 -14.97 -37.93 26.90
C TYR A 325 -13.92 -38.86 27.53
N SER A 326 -12.82 -38.32 28.09
CA SER A 326 -11.78 -39.15 28.72
C SER A 326 -11.97 -39.29 30.24
N ASP A 327 -12.87 -38.54 30.86
CA ASP A 327 -13.13 -38.56 32.30
C ASP A 327 -14.45 -39.28 32.68
N ASN A 328 -15.13 -39.94 31.72
CA ASN A 328 -16.26 -40.84 31.91
C ASN A 328 -15.87 -42.27 31.49
#